data_583b9ede3ff6c624ecf15776b6d0a9b7
#
_entry.id   583b9ede3ff6c624ecf15776b6d0a9b7
#
_cell.length_a   1.000
_cell.length_b   1.000
_cell.length_c   1.000
_cell.angle_alpha   90.00
_cell.angle_beta   90.00
_cell.angle_gamma   90.00
#
_symmetry.space_group_name_H-M   'P 1'
#
loop_
_entity.id
_entity.type
_entity.pdbx_description
1 polymer ?
#
loop_
_entity_poly.entity_id
_entity_poly.type
_entity_poly.pdbx_seq_one_letter_code
_entity_poly.pdbx_strand_id
1 'polypeptide(L)'
;MTKSTILNSVEEVIEDFRNGKIVIVVDDEDRENEGDFIVAAEKITPEIVNFMLKEGRGVLCAPLSEDRCAELGLNMMEENNTSLLGTPFTVTVDLLGHDCTTGVSIHDLSLIHISEPTRL
;
A
#
# COMPACT_ATOMS: atom_id res chain seq x y z
N MET A 1 -15.58 32.45 0.40
CA MET A 1 -14.42 32.21 -0.46
C MET A 1 -14.03 30.75 -0.32
N THR A 2 -14.24 29.96 -1.35
CA THR A 2 -13.70 28.62 -1.44
C THR A 2 -12.19 28.71 -1.66
N LYS A 3 -11.40 28.20 -0.73
CA LYS A 3 -9.97 27.99 -0.97
C LYS A 3 -9.84 26.94 -2.06
N SER A 4 -9.30 27.32 -3.22
CA SER A 4 -8.92 26.31 -4.21
C SER A 4 -7.78 25.47 -3.62
N THR A 5 -7.99 24.20 -3.48
CA THR A 5 -6.94 23.26 -3.11
C THR A 5 -6.01 23.13 -4.31
N ILE A 6 -4.77 23.57 -4.17
CA ILE A 6 -3.76 23.39 -5.21
C ILE A 6 -3.16 22.01 -5.02
N LEU A 7 -3.43 21.13 -5.96
CA LEU A 7 -2.81 19.81 -6.03
C LEU A 7 -1.56 19.87 -6.91
N ASN A 8 -0.58 19.05 -6.59
CA ASN A 8 0.57 18.86 -7.48
C ASN A 8 0.14 18.20 -8.78
N SER A 9 0.91 18.42 -9.84
CA SER A 9 0.67 17.73 -11.11
C SER A 9 1.02 16.25 -10.99
N VAL A 10 0.46 15.42 -11.87
CA VAL A 10 0.77 13.99 -11.92
C VAL A 10 2.26 13.77 -12.21
N GLU A 11 2.84 14.59 -13.07
CA GLU A 11 4.26 14.51 -13.43
C GLU A 11 5.17 14.75 -12.23
N GLU A 12 4.87 15.76 -11.41
CA GLU A 12 5.59 16.03 -10.17
C GLU A 12 5.49 14.86 -9.19
N VAL A 13 4.31 14.29 -9.05
CA VAL A 13 4.07 13.14 -8.16
C VAL A 13 4.83 11.90 -8.65
N ILE A 14 4.86 11.64 -9.95
CA ILE A 14 5.62 10.53 -10.53
C ILE A 14 7.13 10.69 -10.22
N GLU A 15 7.65 11.90 -10.36
CA GLU A 15 9.06 12.16 -10.07
C GLU A 15 9.39 11.95 -8.59
N ASP A 16 8.54 12.43 -7.69
CA ASP A 16 8.70 12.21 -6.25
C ASP A 16 8.63 10.71 -5.91
N PHE A 17 7.71 9.99 -6.53
CA PHE A 17 7.56 8.54 -6.34
C PHE A 17 8.82 7.79 -6.80
N ARG A 18 9.39 8.15 -7.95
CA ARG A 18 10.64 7.56 -8.45
C ARG A 18 11.80 7.77 -7.48
N ASN A 19 11.81 8.91 -6.81
CA ASN A 19 12.84 9.26 -5.83
C ASN A 19 12.61 8.66 -4.45
N GLY A 20 11.61 7.80 -4.29
CA GLY A 20 11.33 7.14 -3.03
C GLY A 20 10.65 8.02 -1.99
N LYS A 21 10.06 9.13 -2.41
CA LYS A 21 9.30 9.99 -1.50
C LYS A 21 7.90 9.44 -1.30
N ILE A 22 7.37 9.66 -0.10
CA ILE A 22 5.96 9.40 0.18
C ILE A 22 5.13 10.48 -0.51
N VAL A 23 4.15 10.06 -1.27
CA VAL A 23 3.15 10.95 -1.88
C VAL A 23 1.80 10.70 -1.27
N ILE A 24 0.93 11.70 -1.30
CA ILE A 24 -0.46 11.58 -0.88
C ILE A 24 -1.33 11.61 -2.12
N VAL A 25 -2.08 10.54 -2.33
CA VAL A 25 -3.05 10.44 -3.42
C VAL A 25 -4.43 10.52 -2.83
N VAL A 26 -5.23 11.43 -3.34
CA VAL A 26 -6.63 11.60 -2.92
C VAL A 26 -7.55 11.15 -4.05
N ASP A 27 -8.65 10.53 -3.69
CA ASP A 27 -9.67 10.16 -4.64
C ASP A 27 -10.80 11.19 -4.71
N ASP A 28 -11.77 10.92 -5.58
CA ASP A 28 -12.91 11.82 -5.82
C ASP A 28 -13.76 11.99 -4.56
N GLU A 29 -14.30 13.20 -4.37
CA GLU A 29 -15.20 13.52 -3.27
C GLU A 29 -16.46 12.63 -3.29
N ASP A 30 -16.88 12.20 -4.47
CA ASP A 30 -18.04 11.32 -4.65
C ASP A 30 -17.74 9.84 -4.38
N ARG A 31 -16.48 9.48 -4.16
CA ARG A 31 -16.07 8.12 -3.80
C ARG A 31 -15.73 8.05 -2.30
N GLU A 32 -14.49 7.85 -1.93
CA GLU A 32 -14.09 7.77 -0.52
C GLU A 32 -13.78 9.14 0.07
N ASN A 33 -13.34 10.07 -0.77
CA ASN A 33 -12.87 11.39 -0.36
C ASN A 33 -11.80 11.29 0.74
N GLU A 34 -10.89 10.37 0.56
CA GLU A 34 -9.81 10.07 1.50
C GLU A 34 -8.46 10.18 0.80
N GLY A 35 -7.42 10.40 1.59
CA GLY A 35 -6.04 10.42 1.11
C GLY A 35 -5.29 9.19 1.58
N ASP A 36 -4.48 8.63 0.70
CA ASP A 36 -3.60 7.50 1.00
C ASP A 36 -2.14 7.91 0.90
N PHE A 37 -1.32 7.46 1.84
CA PHE A 37 0.13 7.51 1.67
C PHE A 37 0.57 6.42 0.71
N ILE A 38 1.33 6.79 -0.30
CA ILE A 38 1.85 5.85 -1.29
C ILE A 38 3.36 6.06 -1.43
N VAL A 39 4.10 4.97 -1.47
CA VAL A 39 5.54 4.95 -1.70
C VAL A 39 5.90 3.79 -2.62
N ALA A 40 6.93 3.98 -3.44
CA ALA A 40 7.42 2.90 -4.29
C ALA A 40 7.94 1.73 -3.43
N ALA A 41 7.41 0.53 -3.67
CA ALA A 41 7.75 -0.65 -2.87
C ALA A 41 9.26 -0.94 -2.86
N GLU A 42 9.94 -0.76 -4.00
CA GLU A 42 11.39 -0.96 -4.11
C GLU A 42 12.23 0.06 -3.32
N LYS A 43 11.61 1.17 -2.89
CA LYS A 43 12.28 2.25 -2.15
C LYS A 43 11.91 2.26 -0.67
N ILE A 44 11.04 1.36 -0.24
CA ILE A 44 10.55 1.34 1.12
C ILE A 44 11.65 0.97 2.11
N THR A 45 11.64 1.60 3.28
CA THR A 45 12.54 1.33 4.40
C THR A 45 11.75 1.16 5.68
N PRO A 46 12.31 0.56 6.74
CA PRO A 46 11.64 0.50 8.05
C PRO A 46 11.23 1.88 8.57
N GLU A 47 12.04 2.90 8.34
CA GLU A 47 11.76 4.28 8.75
C GLU A 47 10.55 4.85 8.01
N ILE A 48 10.43 4.58 6.71
CA ILE A 48 9.25 4.98 5.91
C ILE A 48 8.01 4.26 6.41
N VAL A 49 8.08 2.97 6.66
CA VAL A 49 6.96 2.20 7.22
C VAL A 49 6.53 2.79 8.56
N ASN A 50 7.49 3.06 9.44
CA ASN A 50 7.19 3.66 10.74
C ASN A 50 6.45 5.00 10.60
N PHE A 51 6.91 5.85 9.68
CA PHE A 51 6.26 7.13 9.39
C PHE A 51 4.81 6.91 8.90
N MET A 52 4.63 6.00 7.95
CA MET A 52 3.29 5.72 7.39
C MET A 52 2.32 5.23 8.47
N LEU A 53 2.75 4.31 9.33
CA LEU A 53 1.92 3.77 10.40
C LEU A 53 1.62 4.80 11.48
N LYS A 54 2.61 5.61 11.84
CA LYS A 54 2.47 6.60 12.90
C LYS A 54 1.60 7.78 12.48
N GLU A 55 1.84 8.32 11.29
CA GLU A 55 1.19 9.54 10.81
C GLU A 55 -0.07 9.25 9.98
N GLY A 56 -0.03 8.23 9.16
CA GLY A 56 -1.18 7.85 8.31
C GLY A 56 -2.21 7.02 9.04
N ARG A 57 -1.78 6.14 9.91
CA ARG A 57 -2.61 5.14 10.58
C ARG A 57 -3.32 4.24 9.55
N GLY A 58 -4.16 3.34 9.98
CA GLY A 58 -4.84 2.45 9.05
C GLY A 58 -4.02 1.18 8.73
N VAL A 59 -4.20 0.64 7.54
CA VAL A 59 -3.64 -0.66 7.14
C VAL A 59 -2.61 -0.48 6.03
N LEU A 60 -1.44 -1.08 6.19
CA LEU A 60 -0.44 -1.13 5.14
C LEU A 60 -0.84 -2.19 4.10
N CYS A 61 -0.99 -1.78 2.85
CA CYS A 61 -1.40 -2.64 1.76
C CYS A 61 -0.38 -2.63 0.63
N ALA A 62 -0.23 -3.77 -0.05
CA ALA A 62 0.52 -3.89 -1.29
C ALA A 62 -0.44 -4.28 -2.41
N PRO A 63 -0.68 -3.42 -3.41
CA PRO A 63 -1.53 -3.79 -4.52
C PRO A 63 -0.84 -4.81 -5.43
N LEU A 64 -1.56 -5.87 -5.77
CA LEU A 64 -1.09 -6.95 -6.63
C LEU A 64 -2.06 -7.18 -7.78
N SER A 65 -1.55 -7.61 -8.92
CA SER A 65 -2.41 -8.05 -10.02
C SER A 65 -3.11 -9.37 -9.68
N GLU A 66 -4.24 -9.64 -10.34
CA GLU A 66 -4.95 -10.91 -10.18
C GLU A 66 -4.06 -12.11 -10.51
N ASP A 67 -3.27 -12.02 -11.60
CA ASP A 67 -2.34 -13.08 -12.01
C ASP A 67 -1.31 -13.33 -10.90
N ARG A 68 -0.80 -12.28 -10.30
CA ARG A 68 0.18 -12.43 -9.22
C ARG A 68 -0.45 -13.02 -7.96
N CYS A 69 -1.67 -12.65 -7.63
CA CYS A 69 -2.40 -13.27 -6.54
C CYS A 69 -2.59 -14.77 -6.77
N ALA A 70 -2.92 -15.17 -8.00
CA ALA A 70 -3.07 -16.58 -8.37
C ALA A 70 -1.74 -17.35 -8.23
N GLU A 71 -0.64 -16.78 -8.72
CA GLU A 71 0.70 -17.39 -8.59
C GLU A 71 1.11 -17.62 -7.13
N LEU A 72 0.76 -16.67 -6.26
CA LEU A 72 1.07 -16.75 -4.83
C LEU A 72 0.06 -17.55 -4.02
N GLY A 73 -1.03 -18.00 -4.64
CA GLY A 73 -2.11 -18.72 -3.96
C GLY A 73 -2.91 -17.85 -3.00
N LEU A 74 -2.99 -16.56 -3.26
CA LEU A 74 -3.71 -15.61 -2.42
C LEU A 74 -5.18 -15.56 -2.82
N ASN A 75 -6.03 -16.11 -1.97
CA ASN A 75 -7.47 -16.06 -2.16
C ASN A 75 -8.06 -14.77 -1.59
N MET A 76 -9.24 -14.40 -2.07
CA MET A 76 -9.97 -13.27 -1.51
C MET A 76 -10.31 -13.55 -0.04
N MET A 77 -10.21 -12.51 0.79
CA MET A 77 -10.56 -12.60 2.21
C MET A 77 -12.02 -13.01 2.41
N GLU A 78 -12.89 -12.52 1.54
CA GLU A 78 -14.34 -12.78 1.60
C GLU A 78 -14.87 -13.04 0.20
N GLU A 79 -15.53 -14.19 0.01
CA GLU A 79 -16.14 -14.54 -1.28
C GLU A 79 -17.35 -13.66 -1.60
N ASN A 80 -18.14 -13.35 -0.58
CA ASN A 80 -19.30 -12.48 -0.68
C ASN A 80 -19.00 -11.13 -0.02
N ASN A 81 -18.32 -10.26 -0.77
CA ASN A 81 -17.92 -8.95 -0.28
C ASN A 81 -19.11 -8.01 -0.13
N THR A 82 -19.51 -7.74 1.10
CA THR A 82 -20.61 -6.86 1.46
C THR A 82 -20.16 -5.45 1.85
N SER A 83 -18.88 -5.12 1.73
CA SER A 83 -18.39 -3.77 2.05
C SER A 83 -19.00 -2.74 1.11
N LEU A 84 -19.17 -1.51 1.61
CA LEU A 84 -19.84 -0.42 0.88
C LEU A 84 -19.21 -0.16 -0.50
N LEU A 85 -17.90 -0.19 -0.59
CA LEU A 85 -17.16 0.10 -1.82
C LEU A 85 -16.63 -1.15 -2.52
N GLY A 86 -16.85 -2.33 -1.96
CA GLY A 86 -16.46 -3.60 -2.56
C GLY A 86 -14.96 -3.80 -2.71
N THR A 87 -14.14 -3.15 -1.89
CA THR A 87 -12.68 -3.23 -1.98
C THR A 87 -12.19 -4.67 -1.92
N PRO A 88 -11.45 -5.15 -2.94
CA PRO A 88 -11.10 -6.56 -3.08
C PRO A 88 -9.83 -6.91 -2.30
N PHE A 89 -9.95 -7.08 -0.99
CA PHE A 89 -8.85 -7.56 -0.16
C PHE A 89 -8.66 -9.07 -0.31
N THR A 90 -7.41 -9.51 -0.40
CA THR A 90 -7.03 -10.91 -0.25
C THR A 90 -6.90 -11.27 1.23
N VAL A 91 -6.65 -12.55 1.51
CA VAL A 91 -6.16 -12.94 2.84
C VAL A 91 -4.88 -12.16 3.17
N THR A 92 -4.65 -11.92 4.45
CA THR A 92 -3.44 -11.23 4.91
C THR A 92 -2.21 -12.13 4.75
N VAL A 93 -1.06 -11.53 4.51
CA VAL A 93 0.20 -12.25 4.32
C VAL A 93 1.33 -11.58 5.08
N ASP A 94 2.36 -12.36 5.37
CA ASP A 94 3.64 -11.88 5.85
C ASP A 94 4.77 -12.65 5.13
N LEU A 95 5.97 -12.12 5.22
CA LEU A 95 7.14 -12.73 4.60
C LEU A 95 7.76 -13.76 5.56
N LEU A 96 8.11 -14.93 5.03
CA LEU A 96 8.87 -15.93 5.75
C LEU A 96 10.38 -15.74 5.54
N GLY A 97 11.15 -15.91 6.61
CA GLY A 97 12.60 -15.73 6.56
C GLY A 97 13.01 -14.26 6.67
N HIS A 98 14.22 -13.94 6.20
CA HIS A 98 14.80 -12.58 6.21
C HIS A 98 14.78 -11.90 7.60
N ASP A 99 14.91 -12.70 8.67
CA ASP A 99 14.82 -12.26 10.07
C ASP A 99 13.45 -11.66 10.46
N CYS A 100 12.41 -11.97 9.69
CA CYS A 100 11.03 -11.61 10.05
C CYS A 100 10.55 -12.40 11.25
N THR A 101 9.79 -11.73 12.13
CA THR A 101 9.30 -12.29 13.39
C THR A 101 7.78 -12.43 13.36
N THR A 102 7.07 -11.46 13.94
CA THR A 102 5.61 -11.50 14.06
C THR A 102 4.86 -11.13 12.77
N GLY A 103 5.54 -10.59 11.79
CA GLY A 103 4.95 -10.09 10.54
C GLY A 103 4.46 -8.63 10.62
N VAL A 104 4.51 -8.00 11.79
CA VAL A 104 3.95 -6.66 12.01
C VAL A 104 4.96 -5.62 12.49
N SER A 105 6.23 -5.99 12.69
CA SER A 105 7.27 -5.01 12.98
C SER A 105 7.56 -4.13 11.76
N ILE A 106 8.14 -2.95 11.98
CA ILE A 106 8.51 -2.08 10.85
C ILE A 106 9.54 -2.75 9.93
N HIS A 107 10.41 -3.59 10.48
CA HIS A 107 11.33 -4.42 9.70
C HIS A 107 10.55 -5.39 8.82
N ASP A 108 9.67 -6.19 9.40
CA ASP A 108 8.89 -7.20 8.69
C ASP A 108 8.03 -6.57 7.59
N LEU A 109 7.32 -5.50 7.90
CA LEU A 109 6.46 -4.80 6.95
C LEU A 109 7.24 -4.13 5.82
N SER A 110 8.47 -3.69 6.07
CA SER A 110 9.31 -3.09 5.03
C SER A 110 9.76 -4.10 3.98
N LEU A 111 9.68 -5.38 4.26
CA LEU A 111 10.12 -6.47 3.37
C LEU A 111 8.99 -7.16 2.63
N ILE A 112 7.74 -6.85 2.94
CA ILE A 112 6.59 -7.57 2.36
C ILE A 112 6.55 -7.47 0.82
N HIS A 113 7.06 -6.40 0.23
CA HIS A 113 7.13 -6.21 -1.21
C HIS A 113 8.01 -7.23 -1.93
N ILE A 114 8.91 -7.92 -1.20
CA ILE A 114 9.76 -8.97 -1.77
C ILE A 114 8.91 -10.10 -2.35
N SER A 115 7.73 -10.32 -1.82
CA SER A 115 6.79 -11.30 -2.37
C SER A 115 6.28 -10.91 -3.75
N GLU A 116 6.30 -9.64 -4.11
CA GLU A 116 5.77 -9.15 -5.36
C GLU A 116 6.56 -9.59 -6.60
N PRO A 117 7.89 -9.53 -6.66
CA PRO A 117 8.60 -10.13 -7.78
C PRO A 117 8.71 -11.62 -7.58
N THR A 118 7.98 -12.42 -8.22
CA THR A 118 8.13 -13.86 -8.52
C THR A 118 8.90 -14.76 -7.54
N ARG A 119 9.12 -14.37 -6.30
CA ARG A 119 9.96 -15.16 -5.42
C ARG A 119 9.35 -15.40 -4.08
N LEU A 120 8.83 -16.52 -4.01
CA LEU A 120 8.63 -17.20 -2.75
C LEU A 120 9.37 -18.49 -2.76
#